data_f0ed412eccfbe04c0d94a5be3d793d2e
#
_entry.id   f0ed412eccfbe04c0d94a5be3d793d2e
#
_cell.length_a   1.000
_cell.length_b   1.000
_cell.length_c   1.000
_cell.angle_alpha   90.00
_cell.angle_beta   90.00
_cell.angle_gamma   90.00
#
_symmetry.space_group_name_H-M   'P 1'
#
loop_
_entity.id
_entity.type
_entity.pdbx_description
1 polymer ?
#
loop_
_entity_poly.entity_id
_entity_poly.type
_entity_poly.pdbx_seq_one_letter_code
_entity_poly.pdbx_strand_id
1 'polypeptide(L)'
;MPLLQVLDKYEAKATFAVLGTVAERYPELVKSIHRQGHEIASHGYSHRTLYEMSENEFDQEIAKSVDLLTAITGQRPVGFRAPSFSLNNSTRWALDVLVRHGFEYDASVFPIRTRLYGVPGAPLRPYRPSAVDIAMEGEDGAIVEFPMTVFRLGTNIPVAGGFYLRALPFSFLNYALKRLARGGPIVVYVHPWEMYNGTPRLTNLPLSHRFVTYHGIGTALAKLERLVAEFRFQTIRQVLVEEGLVPLSTAEGKKSI
;
A
#
# COMPACT_ATOMS: atom_id res chain seq x y z
N MET A 1 -13.03 -8.61 12.23
CA MET A 1 -13.10 -8.50 10.74
C MET A 1 -12.52 -9.77 10.13
N PRO A 2 -13.14 -10.39 9.09
CA PRO A 2 -12.63 -11.64 8.50
C PRO A 2 -11.18 -11.55 8.03
N LEU A 3 -10.78 -10.41 7.47
CA LEU A 3 -9.39 -10.17 7.05
C LEU A 3 -8.39 -10.29 8.22
N LEU A 4 -8.66 -9.63 9.35
CA LEU A 4 -7.77 -9.70 10.53
C LEU A 4 -7.72 -11.12 11.11
N GLN A 5 -8.82 -11.87 11.07
CA GLN A 5 -8.84 -13.28 11.50
C GLN A 5 -7.97 -14.18 10.63
N VAL A 6 -7.95 -13.93 9.31
CA VAL A 6 -7.06 -14.66 8.39
C VAL A 6 -5.60 -14.30 8.67
N LEU A 7 -5.27 -13.03 8.84
CA LEU A 7 -3.90 -12.62 9.14
C LEU A 7 -3.41 -13.19 10.47
N ASP A 8 -4.24 -13.16 11.50
CA ASP A 8 -3.93 -13.72 12.83
C ASP A 8 -3.71 -15.24 12.77
N LYS A 9 -4.60 -15.96 12.09
CA LYS A 9 -4.51 -17.44 11.92
C LYS A 9 -3.16 -17.92 11.36
N TYR A 10 -2.55 -17.12 10.49
CA TYR A 10 -1.29 -17.45 9.84
C TYR A 10 -0.11 -16.61 10.34
N GLU A 11 -0.28 -15.89 11.46
CA GLU A 11 0.73 -15.00 12.05
C GLU A 11 1.29 -13.96 11.06
N ALA A 12 0.54 -13.67 10.00
CA ALA A 12 0.92 -12.75 8.96
C ALA A 12 0.75 -11.31 9.41
N LYS A 13 1.70 -10.45 9.03
CA LYS A 13 1.61 -9.01 9.28
C LYS A 13 1.38 -8.25 7.97
N ALA A 14 0.73 -7.11 8.08
CA ALA A 14 0.39 -6.27 6.93
C ALA A 14 0.53 -4.79 7.29
N THR A 15 0.72 -3.97 6.27
CA THR A 15 0.65 -2.51 6.37
C THR A 15 -0.74 -2.06 5.98
N PHE A 16 -1.40 -1.33 6.87
CA PHE A 16 -2.72 -0.72 6.64
C PHE A 16 -2.53 0.75 6.30
N ALA A 17 -2.72 1.12 5.04
CA ALA A 17 -2.81 2.52 4.63
C ALA A 17 -4.18 3.08 5.03
N VAL A 18 -4.20 3.90 6.07
CA VAL A 18 -5.43 4.36 6.73
C VAL A 18 -5.72 5.81 6.37
N LEU A 19 -6.96 6.08 5.94
CA LEU A 19 -7.46 7.45 5.75
C LEU A 19 -7.72 8.13 7.10
N GLY A 20 -7.37 9.41 7.21
CA GLY A 20 -7.66 10.20 8.39
C GLY A 20 -9.15 10.23 8.73
N THR A 21 -10.03 10.42 7.75
CA THR A 21 -11.49 10.39 7.94
C THR A 21 -12.02 9.06 8.48
N VAL A 22 -11.38 7.95 8.11
CA VAL A 22 -11.71 6.62 8.64
C VAL A 22 -11.18 6.47 10.07
N ALA A 23 -9.96 6.92 10.32
CA ALA A 23 -9.35 6.89 11.65
C ALA A 23 -10.14 7.76 12.65
N GLU A 24 -10.59 8.95 12.26
CA GLU A 24 -11.42 9.83 13.07
C GLU A 24 -12.75 9.17 13.45
N ARG A 25 -13.39 8.50 12.49
CA ARG A 25 -14.68 7.84 12.70
C ARG A 25 -14.59 6.52 13.44
N TYR A 26 -13.48 5.79 13.29
CA TYR A 26 -13.30 4.44 13.84
C TYR A 26 -11.94 4.26 14.53
N PRO A 27 -11.59 5.10 15.53
CA PRO A 27 -10.28 5.06 16.17
C PRO A 27 -9.96 3.73 16.83
N GLU A 28 -10.96 3.06 17.46
CA GLU A 28 -10.75 1.77 18.10
C GLU A 28 -10.45 0.64 17.09
N LEU A 29 -10.94 0.74 15.86
CA LEU A 29 -10.54 -0.19 14.79
C LEU A 29 -9.06 -0.04 14.45
N VAL A 30 -8.58 1.20 14.24
CA VAL A 30 -7.17 1.49 13.94
C VAL A 30 -6.27 1.03 15.08
N LYS A 31 -6.68 1.32 16.31
CA LYS A 31 -5.98 0.87 17.52
C LYS A 31 -5.92 -0.66 17.65
N SER A 32 -7.01 -1.34 17.30
CA SER A 32 -7.06 -2.81 17.30
C SER A 32 -6.11 -3.40 16.24
N ILE A 33 -6.05 -2.83 15.04
CA ILE A 33 -5.12 -3.24 13.98
C ILE A 33 -3.67 -3.07 14.46
N HIS A 34 -3.34 -1.91 15.02
CA HIS A 34 -2.01 -1.62 15.56
C HIS A 34 -1.60 -2.58 16.68
N ARG A 35 -2.50 -2.84 17.65
CA ARG A 35 -2.25 -3.77 18.77
C ARG A 35 -2.00 -5.22 18.32
N GLN A 36 -2.49 -5.62 17.17
CA GLN A 36 -2.22 -6.93 16.55
C GLN A 36 -0.86 -6.99 15.84
N GLY A 37 -0.06 -5.92 15.95
CA GLY A 37 1.29 -5.84 15.37
C GLY A 37 1.31 -5.57 13.88
N HIS A 38 0.21 -5.07 13.30
CA HIS A 38 0.21 -4.56 11.95
C HIS A 38 0.73 -3.12 11.91
N GLU A 39 1.33 -2.75 10.80
CA GLU A 39 1.77 -1.38 10.56
C GLU A 39 0.60 -0.48 10.16
N ILE A 40 0.58 0.73 10.69
CA ILE A 40 -0.34 1.80 10.27
C ILE A 40 0.46 2.79 9.43
N ALA A 41 0.12 2.88 8.15
CA ALA A 41 0.63 3.89 7.21
C ALA A 41 -0.46 4.94 6.93
N SER A 42 -0.07 6.13 6.50
CA SER A 42 -1.01 7.17 6.09
C SER A 42 -1.51 6.94 4.66
N HIS A 43 -2.79 7.17 4.43
CA HIS A 43 -3.41 7.25 3.11
C HIS A 43 -3.95 8.66 2.80
N GLY A 44 -3.34 9.67 3.42
CA GLY A 44 -3.88 11.03 3.48
C GLY A 44 -5.04 11.13 4.47
N TYR A 45 -5.73 12.28 4.46
CA TYR A 45 -6.87 12.49 5.34
C TYR A 45 -8.21 12.23 4.64
N SER A 46 -8.45 12.87 3.47
CA SER A 46 -9.77 12.94 2.81
C SER A 46 -9.95 12.04 1.59
N HIS A 47 -8.92 11.28 1.18
CA HIS A 47 -8.85 10.49 -0.07
C HIS A 47 -8.84 11.34 -1.36
N ARG A 48 -8.50 12.63 -1.29
CA ARG A 48 -8.23 13.43 -2.50
C ARG A 48 -6.98 12.92 -3.20
N THR A 49 -7.01 12.91 -4.52
CA THR A 49 -5.81 12.57 -5.31
C THR A 49 -4.81 13.73 -5.29
N LEU A 50 -3.53 13.45 -5.52
CA LEU A 50 -2.50 14.48 -5.60
C LEU A 50 -2.74 15.47 -6.76
N TYR A 51 -3.49 15.06 -7.79
CA TYR A 51 -3.88 15.93 -8.90
C TYR A 51 -4.91 17.02 -8.50
N GLU A 52 -5.61 16.81 -7.39
CA GLU A 52 -6.68 17.70 -6.89
C GLU A 52 -6.18 18.63 -5.79
N MET A 53 -4.89 18.60 -5.49
CA MET A 53 -4.31 19.36 -4.38
C MET A 53 -3.09 20.16 -4.84
N SER A 54 -2.92 21.34 -4.24
CA SER A 54 -1.65 22.04 -4.20
C SER A 54 -0.72 21.40 -3.15
N GLU A 55 0.56 21.72 -3.22
CA GLU A 55 1.55 21.28 -2.23
C GLU A 55 1.15 21.67 -0.79
N ASN A 56 0.66 22.90 -0.59
CA ASN A 56 0.24 23.38 0.73
C ASN A 56 -1.01 22.64 1.25
N GLU A 57 -1.99 22.33 0.39
CA GLU A 57 -3.16 21.54 0.79
C GLU A 57 -2.74 20.12 1.18
N PHE A 58 -1.81 19.51 0.42
CA PHE A 58 -1.30 18.19 0.74
C PHE A 58 -0.50 18.18 2.04
N ASP A 59 0.31 19.20 2.29
CA ASP A 59 1.05 19.37 3.55
C ASP A 59 0.09 19.40 4.77
N GLN A 60 -1.03 20.13 4.67
CA GLN A 60 -2.08 20.16 5.69
C GLN A 60 -2.81 18.81 5.84
N GLU A 61 -3.12 18.13 4.74
CA GLU A 61 -3.72 16.77 4.74
C GLU A 61 -2.81 15.77 5.46
N ILE A 62 -1.51 15.82 5.18
CA ILE A 62 -0.51 14.95 5.80
C ILE A 62 -0.34 15.28 7.28
N ALA A 63 -0.18 16.56 7.64
CA ALA A 63 -0.07 16.98 9.04
C ALA A 63 -1.26 16.43 9.87
N LYS A 64 -2.48 16.69 9.39
CA LYS A 64 -3.71 16.23 10.06
C LYS A 64 -3.77 14.70 10.19
N SER A 65 -3.40 13.98 9.13
CA SER A 65 -3.38 12.50 9.15
C SER A 65 -2.36 11.97 10.15
N VAL A 66 -1.15 12.51 10.14
CA VAL A 66 -0.06 12.10 11.03
C VAL A 66 -0.42 12.34 12.50
N ASP A 67 -0.93 13.53 12.84
CA ASP A 67 -1.32 13.87 14.21
C ASP A 67 -2.40 12.92 14.73
N LEU A 68 -3.41 12.68 13.91
CA LEU A 68 -4.53 11.79 14.27
C LEU A 68 -4.07 10.34 14.45
N LEU A 69 -3.32 9.79 13.50
CA LEU A 69 -2.84 8.42 13.58
C LEU A 69 -1.88 8.23 14.75
N THR A 70 -1.03 9.23 15.02
CA THR A 70 -0.14 9.22 16.19
C THR A 70 -0.91 9.26 17.51
N ALA A 71 -1.94 10.11 17.60
CA ALA A 71 -2.79 10.19 18.79
C ALA A 71 -3.52 8.87 19.08
N ILE A 72 -3.94 8.14 18.04
CA ILE A 72 -4.67 6.85 18.19
C ILE A 72 -3.73 5.71 18.57
N THR A 73 -2.56 5.62 17.92
CA THR A 73 -1.66 4.45 18.03
C THR A 73 -0.53 4.63 19.03
N GLY A 74 -0.20 5.88 19.38
CA GLY A 74 1.01 6.23 20.12
C GLY A 74 2.30 6.17 19.27
N GLN A 75 2.18 5.85 17.97
CA GLN A 75 3.30 5.73 17.05
C GLN A 75 3.07 6.57 15.79
N ARG A 76 4.08 7.34 15.40
CA ARG A 76 4.04 8.12 14.18
C ARG A 76 4.05 7.20 12.95
N PRO A 77 3.15 7.39 11.96
CA PRO A 77 3.23 6.66 10.71
C PRO A 77 4.48 7.08 9.92
N VAL A 78 5.20 6.11 9.40
CA VAL A 78 6.41 6.33 8.60
C VAL A 78 6.26 5.89 7.14
N GLY A 79 5.13 5.30 6.80
CA GLY A 79 4.77 4.87 5.46
C GLY A 79 3.58 5.64 4.90
N PHE A 80 3.61 5.90 3.59
CA PHE A 80 2.53 6.57 2.88
C PHE A 80 2.09 5.78 1.65
N ARG A 81 0.82 5.97 1.27
CA ARG A 81 0.28 5.56 -0.03
C ARG A 81 -0.67 6.63 -0.55
N ALA A 82 -0.40 7.13 -1.76
CA ALA A 82 -1.27 8.12 -2.40
C ALA A 82 -2.62 7.50 -2.83
N PRO A 83 -3.74 8.18 -2.59
CA PRO A 83 -5.03 7.79 -3.15
C PRO A 83 -4.95 7.59 -4.66
N SER A 84 -5.57 6.49 -5.15
CA SER A 84 -5.64 6.14 -6.57
C SER A 84 -4.30 6.05 -7.30
N PHE A 85 -3.20 5.79 -6.61
CA PHE A 85 -1.85 5.76 -7.19
C PHE A 85 -1.52 7.07 -7.94
N SER A 86 -1.92 8.21 -7.38
CA SER A 86 -1.82 9.53 -8.01
C SER A 86 -0.42 10.16 -7.97
N LEU A 87 0.59 9.42 -7.53
CA LEU A 87 1.98 9.85 -7.59
C LEU A 87 2.57 9.57 -8.98
N ASN A 88 3.10 10.61 -9.61
CA ASN A 88 3.89 10.56 -10.85
C ASN A 88 4.77 11.80 -10.97
N ASN A 89 5.45 12.01 -12.09
CA ASN A 89 6.34 13.15 -12.26
C ASN A 89 5.66 14.52 -12.12
N SER A 90 4.35 14.64 -12.42
CA SER A 90 3.63 15.91 -12.26
C SER A 90 3.28 16.22 -10.80
N THR A 91 3.29 15.21 -9.94
CA THR A 91 2.98 15.32 -8.50
C THR A 91 4.18 14.94 -7.63
N ARG A 92 5.38 14.91 -8.20
CA ARG A 92 6.63 14.52 -7.52
C ARG A 92 6.93 15.35 -6.26
N TRP A 93 6.53 16.62 -6.25
CA TRP A 93 6.61 17.52 -5.10
C TRP A 93 6.02 16.90 -3.80
N ALA A 94 5.10 15.93 -3.93
CA ALA A 94 4.53 15.24 -2.78
C ALA A 94 5.59 14.44 -1.99
N LEU A 95 6.63 13.92 -2.64
CA LEU A 95 7.73 13.24 -1.95
C LEU A 95 8.50 14.17 -1.02
N ASP A 96 8.72 15.43 -1.42
CA ASP A 96 9.39 16.44 -0.60
C ASP A 96 8.54 16.77 0.64
N VAL A 97 7.21 16.85 0.48
CA VAL A 97 6.28 17.01 1.61
C VAL A 97 6.38 15.82 2.57
N LEU A 98 6.35 14.59 2.04
CA LEU A 98 6.46 13.38 2.87
C LEU A 98 7.77 13.35 3.67
N VAL A 99 8.88 13.72 3.04
CA VAL A 99 10.19 13.82 3.71
C VAL A 99 10.16 14.84 4.85
N ARG A 100 9.59 16.04 4.62
CA ARG A 100 9.43 17.06 5.68
C ARG A 100 8.62 16.56 6.87
N HIS A 101 7.65 15.69 6.62
CA HIS A 101 6.83 15.03 7.65
C HIS A 101 7.46 13.75 8.21
N GLY A 102 8.70 13.42 7.87
CA GLY A 102 9.45 12.28 8.45
C GLY A 102 8.99 10.91 7.99
N PHE A 103 8.40 10.81 6.80
CA PHE A 103 8.11 9.51 6.19
C PHE A 103 9.39 8.83 5.71
N GLU A 104 9.50 7.53 5.95
CA GLU A 104 10.65 6.71 5.54
C GLU A 104 10.44 6.11 4.14
N TYR A 105 9.16 5.83 3.78
CA TYR A 105 8.84 5.25 2.49
C TYR A 105 7.47 5.70 1.95
N ASP A 106 7.36 5.62 0.64
CA ASP A 106 6.11 5.68 -0.12
C ASP A 106 5.83 4.35 -0.81
N ALA A 107 4.57 4.04 -1.10
CA ALA A 107 4.16 2.84 -1.81
C ALA A 107 3.06 3.17 -2.85
N SER A 108 3.29 4.21 -3.65
CA SER A 108 2.30 4.77 -4.57
C SER A 108 2.61 4.53 -6.04
N VAL A 109 3.87 4.18 -6.39
CA VAL A 109 4.26 3.96 -7.77
C VAL A 109 3.71 2.63 -8.29
N PHE A 110 2.99 2.70 -9.41
CA PHE A 110 2.56 1.51 -10.13
C PHE A 110 3.28 1.46 -11.48
N PRO A 111 4.19 0.50 -11.72
CA PRO A 111 5.05 0.45 -12.92
C PRO A 111 4.30 -0.01 -14.17
N ILE A 112 3.18 0.63 -14.49
CA ILE A 112 2.31 0.35 -15.64
C ILE A 112 1.93 1.64 -16.35
N ARG A 113 1.36 1.52 -17.54
CA ARG A 113 0.72 2.63 -18.25
C ARG A 113 -0.78 2.45 -18.26
N THR A 114 -1.53 3.36 -17.62
CA THR A 114 -2.98 3.47 -17.75
C THR A 114 -3.38 4.89 -18.15
N ARG A 115 -4.67 5.12 -18.36
CA ARG A 115 -5.20 6.47 -18.64
C ARG A 115 -5.31 7.33 -17.38
N LEU A 116 -5.33 6.73 -16.20
CA LEU A 116 -5.65 7.41 -14.93
C LEU A 116 -4.46 7.50 -13.97
N TYR A 117 -3.55 6.52 -14.01
CA TYR A 117 -2.41 6.43 -13.10
C TYR A 117 -1.31 5.55 -13.71
N GLY A 118 -0.17 5.53 -13.04
CA GLY A 118 0.96 4.68 -13.36
C GLY A 118 2.21 5.44 -13.75
N VAL A 119 3.35 4.80 -13.52
CA VAL A 119 4.69 5.32 -13.81
C VAL A 119 5.41 4.28 -14.66
N PRO A 120 5.17 4.28 -15.99
CA PRO A 120 5.80 3.31 -16.88
C PRO A 120 7.32 3.50 -16.87
N GLY A 121 8.04 2.40 -16.79
CA GLY A 121 9.52 2.41 -16.73
C GLY A 121 10.09 2.45 -15.32
N ALA A 122 9.29 2.68 -14.29
CA ALA A 122 9.77 2.65 -12.91
C ALA A 122 10.36 1.27 -12.53
N PRO A 123 11.35 1.25 -11.62
CA PRO A 123 11.89 0.02 -11.05
C PRO A 123 10.81 -0.89 -10.49
N LEU A 124 11.03 -2.21 -10.53
CA LEU A 124 10.08 -3.21 -10.05
C LEU A 124 10.39 -3.69 -8.61
N ARG A 125 11.39 -3.11 -7.99
CA ARG A 125 11.86 -3.38 -6.63
C ARG A 125 11.92 -2.09 -5.84
N PRO A 126 11.93 -2.14 -4.51
CA PRO A 126 12.14 -0.95 -3.71
C PRO A 126 13.38 -0.19 -4.17
N TYR A 127 13.26 1.12 -4.29
CA TYR A 127 14.31 2.01 -4.78
C TYR A 127 14.14 3.41 -4.21
N ARG A 128 15.14 4.27 -4.38
CA ARG A 128 15.02 5.68 -4.04
C ARG A 128 14.76 6.48 -5.32
N PRO A 129 13.57 7.10 -5.47
CA PRO A 129 13.27 7.91 -6.65
C PRO A 129 14.24 9.08 -6.80
N SER A 130 14.72 9.31 -8.03
CA SER A 130 15.52 10.48 -8.36
C SER A 130 14.72 11.77 -8.17
N ALA A 131 15.38 12.84 -7.75
CA ALA A 131 14.81 14.15 -7.63
C ALA A 131 14.29 14.75 -8.95
N VAL A 132 14.66 14.19 -10.09
CA VAL A 132 14.25 14.67 -11.43
C VAL A 132 13.15 13.84 -12.05
N ASP A 133 13.22 12.50 -11.91
CA ASP A 133 12.26 11.56 -12.51
C ASP A 133 12.01 10.40 -11.56
N ILE A 134 10.77 10.27 -11.07
CA ILE A 134 10.40 9.19 -10.16
C ILE A 134 10.45 7.79 -10.79
N ALA A 135 10.51 7.69 -12.13
CA ALA A 135 10.72 6.44 -12.83
C ALA A 135 12.19 5.98 -12.79
N MET A 136 13.09 6.79 -12.28
CA MET A 136 14.51 6.50 -12.20
C MET A 136 14.98 6.40 -10.75
N GLU A 137 15.90 5.49 -10.49
CA GLU A 137 16.62 5.43 -9.24
C GLU A 137 17.67 6.54 -9.16
N GLY A 138 17.79 7.19 -7.98
CA GLY A 138 18.75 8.26 -7.73
C GLY A 138 19.45 8.08 -6.39
N GLU A 139 20.73 8.44 -6.32
CA GLU A 139 21.51 8.41 -5.07
C GLU A 139 21.08 9.48 -4.08
N ASP A 140 20.41 10.52 -4.54
CA ASP A 140 19.92 11.67 -3.79
C ASP A 140 18.51 11.48 -3.20
N GLY A 141 17.88 10.33 -3.47
CA GLY A 141 16.53 10.03 -3.02
C GLY A 141 16.43 9.94 -1.48
N ALA A 142 15.70 10.87 -0.87
CA ALA A 142 15.52 10.95 0.58
C ALA A 142 14.47 9.97 1.15
N ILE A 143 13.62 9.40 0.30
CA ILE A 143 12.53 8.48 0.65
C ILE A 143 12.63 7.22 -0.20
N VAL A 144 12.22 6.07 0.35
CA VAL A 144 12.17 4.81 -0.40
C VAL A 144 10.79 4.64 -1.03
N GLU A 145 10.74 4.31 -2.31
CA GLU A 145 9.52 3.86 -2.98
C GLU A 145 9.44 2.33 -2.95
N PHE A 146 8.30 1.79 -2.51
CA PHE A 146 7.97 0.37 -2.63
C PHE A 146 6.92 0.17 -3.74
N PRO A 147 7.33 -0.09 -4.99
CA PRO A 147 6.44 -0.09 -6.14
C PRO A 147 5.45 -1.24 -6.11
N MET A 148 4.29 -1.05 -6.76
CA MET A 148 3.30 -2.09 -6.94
C MET A 148 3.83 -3.24 -7.78
N THR A 149 3.56 -4.46 -7.34
CA THR A 149 4.03 -5.67 -8.02
C THR A 149 3.35 -5.89 -9.37
N VAL A 150 4.15 -6.07 -10.41
CA VAL A 150 3.71 -6.43 -11.75
C VAL A 150 4.46 -7.65 -12.27
N PHE A 151 3.82 -8.44 -13.11
CA PHE A 151 4.43 -9.57 -13.80
C PHE A 151 4.82 -9.15 -15.21
N ARG A 152 6.10 -9.28 -15.56
CA ARG A 152 6.62 -8.88 -16.87
C ARG A 152 6.47 -10.02 -17.87
N LEU A 153 5.60 -9.82 -18.86
CA LEU A 153 5.40 -10.73 -20.00
C LEU A 153 5.32 -9.89 -21.28
N GLY A 154 6.48 -9.47 -21.80
CA GLY A 154 6.58 -8.47 -22.87
C GLY A 154 6.20 -7.06 -22.39
N THR A 155 5.09 -6.93 -21.68
CA THR A 155 4.62 -5.73 -20.98
C THR A 155 4.43 -6.00 -19.50
N ASN A 156 4.30 -4.96 -18.69
CA ASN A 156 3.99 -5.09 -17.26
C ASN A 156 2.50 -5.36 -17.05
N ILE A 157 2.18 -6.53 -16.49
CA ILE A 157 0.81 -6.97 -16.20
C ILE A 157 0.59 -6.91 -14.70
N PRO A 158 -0.42 -6.17 -14.21
CA PRO A 158 -0.77 -6.20 -12.80
C PRO A 158 -1.24 -7.61 -12.38
N VAL A 159 -0.69 -8.11 -11.27
CA VAL A 159 -1.06 -9.45 -10.75
C VAL A 159 -1.33 -9.45 -9.25
N ALA A 160 -0.94 -8.41 -8.54
CA ALA A 160 -0.76 -8.46 -7.10
C ALA A 160 -1.73 -7.56 -6.33
N GLY A 161 -2.99 -7.47 -6.72
CA GLY A 161 -3.92 -6.76 -5.87
C GLY A 161 -5.25 -6.39 -6.48
N GLY A 162 -6.16 -5.96 -5.63
CA GLY A 162 -7.45 -5.43 -5.98
C GLY A 162 -8.23 -6.35 -6.92
N PHE A 163 -8.62 -5.80 -8.04
CA PHE A 163 -9.34 -6.53 -9.09
C PHE A 163 -8.60 -7.78 -9.58
N TYR A 164 -7.27 -7.73 -9.74
CA TYR A 164 -6.49 -8.84 -10.31
C TYR A 164 -6.44 -10.07 -9.39
N LEU A 165 -6.39 -9.88 -8.08
CA LEU A 165 -6.54 -10.98 -7.10
C LEU A 165 -7.89 -11.67 -7.28
N ARG A 166 -8.95 -10.91 -7.54
CA ARG A 166 -10.30 -11.44 -7.69
C ARG A 166 -10.53 -12.12 -9.05
N ALA A 167 -10.04 -11.50 -10.13
CA ALA A 167 -10.31 -11.91 -11.49
C ALA A 167 -9.43 -13.05 -12.01
N LEU A 168 -8.15 -13.06 -11.60
CA LEU A 168 -7.22 -14.06 -12.13
C LEU A 168 -7.42 -15.45 -11.50
N PRO A 169 -7.23 -16.55 -12.27
CA PRO A 169 -7.16 -17.89 -11.71
C PRO A 169 -6.07 -18.00 -10.64
N PHE A 170 -6.36 -18.67 -9.54
CA PHE A 170 -5.41 -18.75 -8.42
C PHE A 170 -4.09 -19.42 -8.81
N SER A 171 -4.13 -20.44 -9.65
CA SER A 171 -2.94 -21.16 -10.12
C SER A 171 -1.97 -20.22 -10.85
N PHE A 172 -2.50 -19.36 -11.73
CA PHE A 172 -1.68 -18.35 -12.43
C PHE A 172 -1.15 -17.29 -11.46
N LEU A 173 -1.99 -16.78 -10.59
CA LEU A 173 -1.61 -15.80 -9.56
C LEU A 173 -0.46 -16.34 -8.69
N ASN A 174 -0.62 -17.53 -8.16
CA ASN A 174 0.38 -18.19 -7.33
C ASN A 174 1.69 -18.45 -8.07
N TYR A 175 1.61 -18.92 -9.30
CA TYR A 175 2.80 -19.10 -10.16
C TYR A 175 3.55 -17.76 -10.37
N ALA A 176 2.82 -16.71 -10.74
CA ALA A 176 3.41 -15.39 -10.99
C ALA A 176 4.07 -14.83 -9.72
N LEU A 177 3.37 -14.86 -8.59
CA LEU A 177 3.90 -14.36 -7.32
C LEU A 177 5.12 -15.17 -6.84
N LYS A 178 5.09 -16.50 -6.92
CA LYS A 178 6.26 -17.36 -6.58
C LYS A 178 7.47 -17.05 -7.47
N ARG A 179 7.24 -16.80 -8.76
CA ARG A 179 8.32 -16.43 -9.67
C ARG A 179 8.90 -15.05 -9.33
N LEU A 180 8.05 -14.09 -9.02
CA LEU A 180 8.46 -12.72 -8.66
C LEU A 180 9.19 -12.67 -7.30
N ALA A 181 8.71 -13.40 -6.31
CA ALA A 181 9.29 -13.43 -4.96
C ALA A 181 10.73 -14.01 -4.92
N ARG A 182 11.11 -14.82 -5.90
CA ARG A 182 12.51 -15.30 -6.04
C ARG A 182 13.52 -14.20 -6.31
N GLY A 183 13.06 -13.09 -6.87
CA GLY A 183 13.94 -11.98 -7.22
C GLY A 183 13.94 -10.85 -6.19
N GLY A 184 13.25 -10.97 -5.05
CA GLY A 184 13.16 -9.98 -3.97
C GLY A 184 11.71 -9.73 -3.50
N PRO A 185 11.50 -8.75 -2.62
CA PRO A 185 10.21 -8.48 -2.02
C PRO A 185 9.15 -8.07 -3.05
N ILE A 186 7.92 -8.48 -2.78
CA ILE A 186 6.72 -8.15 -3.57
C ILE A 186 5.62 -7.63 -2.64
N VAL A 187 4.70 -6.83 -3.18
CA VAL A 187 3.53 -6.36 -2.46
C VAL A 187 2.24 -6.88 -3.08
N VAL A 188 1.36 -7.39 -2.25
CA VAL A 188 -0.04 -7.70 -2.61
C VAL A 188 -0.92 -6.70 -1.88
N TYR A 189 -1.73 -5.93 -2.61
CA TYR A 189 -2.65 -4.97 -1.99
C TYR A 189 -4.10 -5.37 -2.16
N VAL A 190 -4.90 -5.09 -1.15
CA VAL A 190 -6.34 -5.37 -1.14
C VAL A 190 -7.07 -4.27 -0.38
N HIS A 191 -8.34 -4.07 -0.73
CA HIS A 191 -9.21 -3.23 0.06
C HIS A 191 -10.15 -4.12 0.91
N PRO A 192 -10.43 -3.78 2.17
CA PRO A 192 -11.29 -4.60 3.03
C PRO A 192 -12.68 -4.88 2.44
N TRP A 193 -13.24 -3.93 1.69
CA TRP A 193 -14.54 -4.09 1.03
C TRP A 193 -14.53 -5.19 -0.06
N GLU A 194 -13.40 -5.49 -0.68
CA GLU A 194 -13.23 -6.57 -1.66
C GLU A 194 -13.34 -7.96 -1.04
N MET A 195 -13.18 -8.05 0.28
CA MET A 195 -13.24 -9.28 1.09
C MET A 195 -14.57 -9.44 1.83
N TYR A 196 -15.54 -8.54 1.58
CA TYR A 196 -16.81 -8.54 2.31
C TYR A 196 -17.99 -8.75 1.38
N ASN A 197 -18.69 -9.89 1.52
CA ASN A 197 -19.81 -10.26 0.67
C ASN A 197 -21.02 -9.30 0.79
N GLY A 198 -21.14 -8.60 1.91
CA GLY A 198 -22.17 -7.59 2.17
C GLY A 198 -21.85 -6.21 1.62
N THR A 199 -20.81 -6.05 0.79
CA THR A 199 -20.47 -4.76 0.17
C THR A 199 -21.66 -4.22 -0.63
N PRO A 200 -22.12 -2.98 -0.33
CA PRO A 200 -23.27 -2.37 -1.01
C PRO A 200 -23.09 -2.33 -2.52
N ARG A 201 -24.13 -2.68 -3.27
CA ARG A 201 -24.10 -2.67 -4.73
C ARG A 201 -24.75 -1.42 -5.25
N LEU A 202 -23.96 -0.57 -5.91
CA LEU A 202 -24.44 0.64 -6.59
C LEU A 202 -25.12 0.25 -7.91
N THR A 203 -26.35 0.69 -8.09
CA THR A 203 -27.17 0.35 -9.27
C THR A 203 -26.82 1.18 -10.50
N ASN A 204 -26.31 2.40 -10.32
CA ASN A 204 -26.08 3.39 -11.39
C ASN A 204 -24.66 3.35 -11.99
N LEU A 205 -23.91 2.26 -11.80
CA LEU A 205 -22.58 2.12 -12.39
C LEU A 205 -22.67 1.58 -13.82
N PRO A 206 -21.85 2.10 -14.77
CA PRO A 206 -21.64 1.47 -16.08
C PRO A 206 -21.24 -0.02 -15.91
N LEU A 207 -21.63 -0.87 -16.86
CA LEU A 207 -21.39 -2.33 -16.78
C LEU A 207 -19.92 -2.69 -16.58
N SER A 208 -19.00 -1.98 -17.25
CA SER A 208 -17.56 -2.17 -17.09
C SER A 208 -17.08 -1.87 -15.66
N HIS A 209 -17.52 -0.75 -15.07
CA HIS A 209 -17.18 -0.38 -13.70
C HIS A 209 -17.83 -1.34 -12.70
N ARG A 210 -19.08 -1.75 -12.95
CA ARG A 210 -19.78 -2.74 -12.13
C ARG A 210 -19.04 -4.08 -12.13
N PHE A 211 -18.55 -4.53 -13.30
CA PHE A 211 -17.73 -5.75 -13.39
C PHE A 211 -16.45 -5.61 -12.59
N VAL A 212 -15.65 -4.55 -12.81
CA VAL A 212 -14.39 -4.33 -12.10
C VAL A 212 -14.60 -4.23 -10.58
N THR A 213 -15.68 -3.57 -10.16
CA THR A 213 -15.96 -3.38 -8.72
C THR A 213 -16.39 -4.67 -8.04
N TYR A 214 -17.27 -5.45 -8.63
CA TYR A 214 -17.97 -6.54 -7.90
C TYR A 214 -17.55 -7.95 -8.30
N HIS A 215 -16.82 -8.12 -9.41
CA HIS A 215 -16.38 -9.45 -9.83
C HIS A 215 -15.48 -10.09 -8.77
N GLY A 216 -15.78 -11.33 -8.42
CA GLY A 216 -14.94 -12.17 -7.56
C GLY A 216 -14.91 -11.82 -6.07
N ILE A 217 -15.73 -10.86 -5.56
CA ILE A 217 -15.78 -10.53 -4.12
C ILE A 217 -16.02 -11.78 -3.26
N GLY A 218 -16.94 -12.68 -3.67
CA GLY A 218 -17.27 -13.89 -2.90
C GLY A 218 -16.13 -14.89 -2.75
N THR A 219 -15.07 -14.79 -3.55
CA THR A 219 -13.90 -15.70 -3.51
C THR A 219 -12.61 -15.02 -3.06
N ALA A 220 -12.62 -13.70 -2.90
CA ALA A 220 -11.43 -12.91 -2.65
C ALA A 220 -10.75 -13.28 -1.33
N LEU A 221 -11.52 -13.40 -0.25
CA LEU A 221 -10.98 -13.76 1.07
C LEU A 221 -10.32 -15.14 1.06
N ALA A 222 -10.96 -16.13 0.43
CA ALA A 222 -10.40 -17.49 0.31
C ALA A 222 -9.11 -17.52 -0.54
N LYS A 223 -9.03 -16.70 -1.60
CA LYS A 223 -7.80 -16.56 -2.38
C LYS A 223 -6.69 -15.90 -1.55
N LEU A 224 -7.01 -14.85 -0.81
CA LEU A 224 -6.05 -14.20 0.09
C LEU A 224 -5.57 -15.18 1.17
N GLU A 225 -6.48 -15.93 1.80
CA GLU A 225 -6.12 -16.92 2.82
C GLU A 225 -5.13 -17.97 2.27
N ARG A 226 -5.34 -18.44 1.04
CA ARG A 226 -4.39 -19.36 0.38
C ARG A 226 -3.03 -18.69 0.14
N LEU A 227 -2.97 -17.42 -0.22
CA LEU A 227 -1.71 -16.70 -0.38
C LEU A 227 -0.99 -16.56 0.96
N VAL A 228 -1.70 -16.17 2.00
CA VAL A 228 -1.14 -16.00 3.35
C VAL A 228 -0.63 -17.33 3.92
N ALA A 229 -1.23 -18.47 3.55
CA ALA A 229 -0.76 -19.81 3.91
C ALA A 229 0.52 -20.23 3.15
N GLU A 230 0.78 -19.67 1.96
CA GLU A 230 1.88 -20.10 1.09
C GLU A 230 3.09 -19.15 1.12
N PHE A 231 2.90 -17.89 1.52
CA PHE A 231 3.94 -16.87 1.55
C PHE A 231 4.08 -16.29 2.96
N ARG A 232 5.30 -15.92 3.34
CA ARG A 232 5.54 -15.12 4.54
C ARG A 232 5.16 -13.67 4.25
N PHE A 233 4.19 -13.14 4.98
CA PHE A 233 3.77 -11.75 4.90
C PHE A 233 4.30 -10.96 6.11
N GLN A 234 4.85 -9.78 5.81
CA GLN A 234 5.40 -8.83 6.76
C GLN A 234 4.86 -7.43 6.46
N THR A 235 5.10 -6.48 7.36
CA THR A 235 4.82 -5.07 7.07
C THR A 235 5.82 -4.53 6.05
N ILE A 236 5.44 -3.50 5.29
CA ILE A 236 6.36 -2.89 4.31
C ILE A 236 7.63 -2.41 5.02
N ARG A 237 7.48 -1.73 6.15
CA ARG A 237 8.64 -1.25 6.90
C ARG A 237 9.59 -2.38 7.34
N GLN A 238 9.04 -3.50 7.86
CA GLN A 238 9.87 -4.66 8.23
C GLN A 238 10.69 -5.18 7.04
N VAL A 239 10.05 -5.31 5.88
CA VAL A 239 10.75 -5.74 4.65
C VAL A 239 11.84 -4.74 4.28
N LEU A 240 11.56 -3.43 4.31
CA LEU A 240 12.56 -2.41 3.97
C LEU A 240 13.74 -2.37 4.95
N VAL A 241 13.52 -2.67 6.22
CA VAL A 241 14.58 -2.82 7.22
C VAL A 241 15.42 -4.08 6.92
N GLU A 242 14.80 -5.21 6.61
CA GLU A 242 15.48 -6.46 6.25
C GLU A 242 16.33 -6.30 4.96
N GLU A 243 15.86 -5.48 4.01
CA GLU A 243 16.59 -5.13 2.78
C GLU A 243 17.68 -4.04 3.01
N GLY A 244 17.79 -3.48 4.22
CA GLY A 244 18.77 -2.42 4.54
C GLY A 244 18.46 -1.05 3.92
N LEU A 245 17.23 -0.83 3.46
CA LEU A 245 16.81 0.41 2.77
C LEU A 245 16.33 1.50 3.73
N VAL A 246 15.84 1.12 4.92
CA VAL A 246 15.47 2.04 6.00
C VAL A 246 16.12 1.58 7.31
N PRO A 247 16.40 2.50 8.25
CA PRO A 247 17.07 2.16 9.48
C PRO A 247 16.16 1.36 10.44
N LEU A 248 16.77 0.53 11.29
CA LEU A 248 16.11 0.00 12.48
C LEU A 248 15.68 1.17 13.37
N SER A 249 14.42 1.18 13.83
CA SER A 249 13.96 2.19 14.76
C SER A 249 14.72 2.07 16.10
N THR A 250 15.30 3.17 16.57
CA THR A 250 15.97 3.24 17.89
C THR A 250 15.01 3.03 19.07
N ALA A 251 13.69 2.98 18.84
CA ALA A 251 12.69 2.74 19.89
C ALA A 251 12.59 1.25 20.31
N GLU A 252 13.03 0.29 19.49
CA GLU A 252 13.04 -1.12 19.85
C GLU A 252 14.30 -1.54 20.63
N GLY A 253 15.35 -0.71 20.63
CA GLY A 253 16.63 -0.98 21.30
C GLY A 253 16.66 -0.80 22.82
N LYS A 254 15.54 -0.47 23.49
CA LYS A 254 15.48 -0.25 24.95
C LYS A 254 14.72 -1.32 25.74
N LYS A 255 14.53 -2.51 25.18
CA LYS A 255 14.03 -3.67 25.94
C LYS A 255 15.05 -4.81 25.91
N SER A 256 16.24 -4.56 26.42
CA SER A 256 17.19 -5.62 26.79
C SER A 256 18.19 -5.00 27.75
N ILE A 257 17.87 -4.95 29.01
CA ILE A 257 18.74 -5.23 30.18
C ILE A 257 17.82 -5.50 31.36
#